data_9c9bcb90427d6286781bf0922195f68c
#
_entry.id   9c9bcb90427d6286781bf0922195f68c
#
_cell.length_a   1.000
_cell.length_b   1.000
_cell.length_c   1.000
_cell.angle_alpha   90.00
_cell.angle_beta   90.00
_cell.angle_gamma   90.00
#
_symmetry.space_group_name_H-M   'P 1'
#
loop_
_entity.id
_entity.type
_entity.pdbx_description
1 polymer ?
#
loop_
_entity_poly.entity_id
_entity_poly.type
_entity_poly.pdbx_seq_one_letter_code
_entity_poly.pdbx_strand_id
1 'polypeptide(L)'
;MNLKKITALMIGAVMAVSMAVPAMADDKVETVTDGKLTVATSPDFAPYEFYSIDEDGNPSLAGFDMDLAKYIADKMGLELEVIPMDFDGVLSELSQKNVDLGMAGLSPDPAREDAMDFSDIYYEGGQSFVTVKDKADKFTKLEDANNKDYSIGAQTGSIQLDLANENTPDADIVSLPKVTDIITELLTGKMDGAFIETAVAESYQKNYPDLEIVCDVPYDTEGSAIGVAKGNEALLKAVNEAIAD
;
A
#
# COMPACT_ATOMS: atom_id res chain seq x y z
N MET A 1 63.32 71.96 24.68
CA MET A 1 61.89 72.26 24.65
C MET A 1 61.17 71.21 23.88
N ASN A 2 60.28 70.43 24.52
CA ASN A 2 59.86 69.08 24.16
C ASN A 2 58.86 69.02 23.03
N LEU A 3 59.21 68.21 22.04
CA LEU A 3 58.33 67.86 20.96
C LEU A 3 57.62 66.48 21.31
N LYS A 4 56.34 66.52 21.58
CA LYS A 4 55.55 65.35 21.86
C LYS A 4 55.11 64.69 20.55
N LYS A 5 55.55 63.44 20.36
CA LYS A 5 55.13 62.56 19.25
C LYS A 5 53.72 62.06 19.57
N ILE A 6 52.79 62.30 18.66
CA ILE A 6 51.46 61.68 18.65
C ILE A 6 51.53 60.45 17.72
N THR A 7 51.40 59.32 18.31
CA THR A 7 51.30 58.02 17.53
C THR A 7 49.82 57.76 17.34
N ALA A 8 49.36 57.82 16.09
CA ALA A 8 48.02 57.42 15.72
C ALA A 8 47.94 55.92 15.57
N LEU A 9 47.11 55.27 16.37
CA LEU A 9 46.80 53.83 16.33
C LEU A 9 45.64 53.62 15.33
N MET A 10 45.91 53.07 14.16
CA MET A 10 44.86 52.64 13.26
C MET A 10 44.37 51.27 13.73
N ILE A 11 43.12 51.20 14.24
CA ILE A 11 42.43 49.98 14.52
C ILE A 11 41.69 49.55 13.21
N GLY A 12 42.25 48.58 12.50
CA GLY A 12 41.61 47.94 11.37
C GLY A 12 40.48 47.03 11.87
N ALA A 13 39.24 47.43 11.66
CA ALA A 13 38.07 46.55 11.86
C ALA A 13 38.03 45.52 10.74
N VAL A 14 38.43 44.29 11.04
CA VAL A 14 38.18 43.13 10.18
C VAL A 14 36.72 42.77 10.38
N MET A 15 35.84 43.15 9.44
CA MET A 15 34.50 42.58 9.34
C MET A 15 34.63 41.13 8.86
N ALA A 16 34.50 40.18 9.79
CA ALA A 16 34.23 38.77 9.44
C ALA A 16 32.80 38.70 8.90
N VAL A 17 32.67 38.62 7.58
CA VAL A 17 31.43 38.23 6.94
C VAL A 17 31.27 36.74 7.21
N SER A 18 30.49 36.40 8.24
CA SER A 18 30.02 35.06 8.45
C SER A 18 29.01 34.77 7.33
N MET A 19 29.44 34.07 6.27
CA MET A 19 28.54 33.41 5.35
C MET A 19 27.80 32.33 6.20
N ALA A 20 26.55 32.65 6.56
CA ALA A 20 25.63 31.61 7.00
C ALA A 20 25.43 30.68 5.80
N VAL A 21 26.14 29.56 5.81
CA VAL A 21 25.75 28.39 4.98
C VAL A 21 24.37 28.04 5.51
N PRO A 22 23.30 28.03 4.67
CA PRO A 22 22.05 27.47 5.12
C PRO A 22 22.39 26.01 5.51
N ALA A 23 22.18 25.67 6.78
CA ALA A 23 22.12 24.29 7.21
C ALA A 23 20.99 23.72 6.35
N MET A 24 21.34 22.87 5.35
CA MET A 24 20.39 21.93 4.83
C MET A 24 19.92 21.18 6.07
N ALA A 25 18.66 21.34 6.44
CA ALA A 25 18.02 20.43 7.37
C ALA A 25 18.29 19.04 6.76
N ASP A 26 19.08 18.25 7.44
CA ASP A 26 19.16 16.82 7.18
C ASP A 26 17.71 16.37 7.43
N ASP A 27 16.96 16.09 6.36
CA ASP A 27 15.61 15.56 6.43
C ASP A 27 15.73 14.13 6.97
N LYS A 28 16.06 14.03 8.27
CA LYS A 28 16.18 12.76 8.95
C LYS A 28 14.79 12.10 8.90
N VAL A 29 14.70 10.97 8.24
CA VAL A 29 13.49 10.16 8.27
C VAL A 29 13.25 9.73 9.72
N GLU A 30 12.11 10.10 10.26
CA GLU A 30 11.64 9.62 11.54
C GLU A 30 10.79 8.36 11.33
N THR A 31 11.07 7.31 12.11
CA THR A 31 10.32 6.06 12.09
C THR A 31 9.69 5.79 13.45
N VAL A 32 8.61 5.00 13.46
CA VAL A 32 7.89 4.63 14.69
C VAL A 32 8.82 3.95 15.70
N THR A 33 9.72 3.10 15.20
CA THR A 33 10.77 2.45 16.00
C THR A 33 12.12 2.91 15.50
N ASP A 34 12.94 3.51 16.35
CA ASP A 34 14.27 4.02 15.95
C ASP A 34 15.13 2.90 15.33
N GLY A 35 15.66 3.18 14.14
CA GLY A 35 16.50 2.25 13.38
C GLY A 35 15.74 1.17 12.61
N LYS A 36 14.41 1.14 12.67
CA LYS A 36 13.58 0.18 11.94
C LYS A 36 12.60 0.87 10.99
N LEU A 37 12.29 0.18 9.89
CA LEU A 37 11.15 0.48 9.03
C LEU A 37 10.06 -0.54 9.33
N THR A 38 8.96 -0.08 9.96
CA THR A 38 7.82 -0.93 10.30
C THR A 38 6.80 -0.93 9.18
N VAL A 39 6.45 -2.11 8.66
CA VAL A 39 5.55 -2.28 7.51
C VAL A 39 4.41 -3.20 7.89
N ALA A 40 3.17 -2.68 7.86
CA ALA A 40 1.97 -3.50 7.97
C ALA A 40 1.59 -4.09 6.60
N THR A 41 1.17 -5.35 6.57
CA THR A 41 0.82 -6.07 5.35
C THR A 41 -0.29 -7.09 5.57
N SER A 42 -1.03 -7.46 4.51
CA SER A 42 -2.13 -8.45 4.55
C SER A 42 -1.81 -9.65 3.66
N PRO A 43 -1.13 -10.71 4.18
CA PRO A 43 -0.47 -11.72 3.36
C PRO A 43 -1.42 -12.81 2.81
N ASP A 44 -2.47 -12.41 2.14
CA ASP A 44 -3.42 -13.22 1.38
C ASP A 44 -3.68 -12.67 -0.04
N PHE A 45 -2.76 -11.79 -0.51
CA PHE A 45 -2.92 -10.97 -1.70
C PHE A 45 -1.80 -11.23 -2.72
N ALA A 46 -1.60 -12.53 -3.08
CA ALA A 46 -0.58 -12.88 -4.09
C ALA A 46 -0.92 -12.29 -5.47
N PRO A 47 0.04 -11.69 -6.20
CA PRO A 47 1.48 -11.82 -6.03
C PRO A 47 2.15 -10.73 -5.17
N TYR A 48 1.39 -9.79 -4.57
CA TYR A 48 1.93 -8.67 -3.79
C TYR A 48 2.53 -9.13 -2.47
N GLU A 49 1.73 -9.78 -1.61
CA GLU A 49 2.14 -10.34 -0.34
C GLU A 49 1.38 -11.63 -0.01
N PHE A 50 2.13 -12.65 0.36
CA PHE A 50 1.56 -13.96 0.69
C PHE A 50 2.54 -14.79 1.52
N TYR A 51 2.05 -15.90 2.08
CA TYR A 51 2.91 -16.89 2.69
C TYR A 51 3.38 -17.91 1.66
N SER A 52 4.69 -17.94 1.41
CA SER A 52 5.36 -19.03 0.69
C SER A 52 5.71 -20.14 1.68
N ILE A 53 5.55 -21.38 1.27
CA ILE A 53 5.91 -22.55 2.07
C ILE A 53 7.17 -23.18 1.48
N ASP A 54 8.20 -23.34 2.30
CA ASP A 54 9.46 -23.96 1.91
C ASP A 54 9.34 -25.50 1.80
N GLU A 55 10.43 -26.18 1.38
CA GLU A 55 10.47 -27.65 1.24
C GLU A 55 10.27 -28.36 2.59
N ASP A 56 10.56 -27.72 3.71
CA ASP A 56 10.39 -28.25 5.06
C ASP A 56 9.00 -27.94 5.65
N GLY A 57 8.16 -27.22 4.92
CA GLY A 57 6.79 -26.82 5.32
C GLY A 57 6.71 -25.58 6.19
N ASN A 58 7.79 -24.79 6.29
CA ASN A 58 7.78 -23.55 7.08
C ASN A 58 7.21 -22.38 6.24
N PRO A 59 6.29 -21.58 6.80
CA PRO A 59 5.80 -20.38 6.13
C PRO A 59 6.82 -19.24 6.22
N SER A 60 6.97 -18.50 5.13
CA SER A 60 7.70 -17.24 5.08
C SER A 60 6.92 -16.20 4.27
N LEU A 61 6.97 -14.94 4.68
CA LEU A 61 6.40 -13.85 3.89
C LEU A 61 7.19 -13.67 2.60
N ALA A 62 6.47 -13.55 1.50
CA ALA A 62 7.02 -13.39 0.16
C ALA A 62 6.08 -12.53 -0.68
N GLY A 63 6.55 -12.10 -1.85
CA GLY A 63 5.79 -11.33 -2.80
C GLY A 63 6.47 -10.02 -3.17
N PHE A 64 5.91 -9.36 -4.17
CA PHE A 64 6.48 -8.12 -4.71
C PHE A 64 6.60 -7.04 -3.63
N ASP A 65 5.55 -6.84 -2.81
CA ASP A 65 5.54 -5.84 -1.74
C ASP A 65 6.59 -6.14 -0.67
N MET A 66 6.85 -7.42 -0.38
CA MET A 66 7.86 -7.81 0.60
C MET A 66 9.28 -7.54 0.10
N ASP A 67 9.54 -7.81 -1.18
CA ASP A 67 10.83 -7.52 -1.82
C ASP A 67 11.06 -6.01 -1.93
N LEU A 68 10.01 -5.24 -2.29
CA LEU A 68 10.06 -3.79 -2.35
C LEU A 68 10.27 -3.16 -0.96
N ALA A 69 9.57 -3.65 0.08
CA ALA A 69 9.76 -3.22 1.47
C ALA A 69 11.22 -3.43 1.92
N LYS A 70 11.79 -4.60 1.59
CA LYS A 70 13.18 -4.91 1.89
C LYS A 70 14.15 -3.98 1.17
N TYR A 71 13.89 -3.70 -0.10
CA TYR A 71 14.71 -2.77 -0.89
C TYR A 71 14.69 -1.35 -0.31
N ILE A 72 13.49 -0.85 0.05
CA ILE A 72 13.32 0.47 0.67
C ILE A 72 14.08 0.54 2.00
N ALA A 73 13.92 -0.46 2.88
CA ALA A 73 14.61 -0.49 4.17
C ALA A 73 16.13 -0.50 4.01
N ASP A 74 16.66 -1.33 3.10
CA ASP A 74 18.10 -1.42 2.82
C ASP A 74 18.66 -0.08 2.29
N LYS A 75 17.92 0.58 1.40
CA LYS A 75 18.29 1.89 0.84
C LYS A 75 18.39 2.96 1.90
N MET A 76 17.50 2.91 2.89
CA MET A 76 17.47 3.83 4.03
C MET A 76 18.44 3.43 5.15
N GLY A 77 19.06 2.26 5.08
CA GLY A 77 19.93 1.71 6.14
C GLY A 77 19.16 1.35 7.41
N LEU A 78 17.88 0.97 7.27
CA LEU A 78 17.00 0.57 8.37
C LEU A 78 16.81 -0.96 8.40
N GLU A 79 16.55 -1.49 9.59
CA GLU A 79 16.09 -2.87 9.76
C GLU A 79 14.62 -2.96 9.36
N LEU A 80 14.26 -3.90 8.46
CA LEU A 80 12.86 -4.14 8.11
C LEU A 80 12.16 -4.95 9.20
N GLU A 81 11.01 -4.45 9.68
CA GLU A 81 10.09 -5.17 10.57
C GLU A 81 8.70 -5.25 9.91
N VAL A 82 8.31 -6.46 9.46
CA VAL A 82 7.01 -6.68 8.81
C VAL A 82 6.00 -7.19 9.84
N ILE A 83 4.81 -6.58 9.88
CA ILE A 83 3.73 -6.88 10.82
C ILE A 83 2.51 -7.35 10.01
N PRO A 84 2.28 -8.68 9.91
CA PRO A 84 1.14 -9.22 9.18
C PRO A 84 -0.16 -9.07 9.97
N MET A 85 -1.24 -8.68 9.28
CA MET A 85 -2.58 -8.52 9.84
C MET A 85 -3.64 -8.60 8.74
N ASP A 86 -4.92 -8.46 9.08
CA ASP A 86 -5.98 -8.32 8.09
C ASP A 86 -5.93 -6.93 7.44
N PHE A 87 -6.45 -6.77 6.22
CA PHE A 87 -6.31 -5.57 5.41
C PHE A 87 -6.84 -4.29 6.10
N ASP A 88 -8.00 -4.36 6.73
CA ASP A 88 -8.58 -3.24 7.49
C ASP A 88 -7.72 -2.87 8.71
N GLY A 89 -7.01 -3.86 9.28
CA GLY A 89 -5.98 -3.64 10.30
C GLY A 89 -4.81 -2.83 9.77
N VAL A 90 -4.32 -3.11 8.55
CA VAL A 90 -3.24 -2.33 7.91
C VAL A 90 -3.62 -0.85 7.82
N LEU A 91 -4.83 -0.56 7.32
CA LEU A 91 -5.34 0.81 7.22
C LEU A 91 -5.47 1.48 8.60
N SER A 92 -5.94 0.73 9.60
CA SER A 92 -6.11 1.21 10.97
C SER A 92 -4.77 1.56 11.63
N GLU A 93 -3.80 0.65 11.59
CA GLU A 93 -2.47 0.85 12.19
C GLU A 93 -1.72 2.02 11.53
N LEU A 94 -1.82 2.14 10.20
CA LEU A 94 -1.22 3.24 9.45
C LEU A 94 -1.86 4.59 9.82
N SER A 95 -3.19 4.66 9.88
CA SER A 95 -3.93 5.88 10.24
C SER A 95 -3.63 6.34 11.67
N GLN A 96 -3.37 5.42 12.58
CA GLN A 96 -2.98 5.69 13.96
C GLN A 96 -1.49 5.97 14.13
N LYS A 97 -0.71 5.87 13.05
CA LYS A 97 0.76 6.04 13.02
C LYS A 97 1.49 5.04 13.94
N ASN A 98 0.96 3.83 14.06
CA ASN A 98 1.58 2.73 14.78
C ASN A 98 2.60 1.97 13.92
N VAL A 99 2.55 2.16 12.59
CA VAL A 99 3.51 1.66 11.61
C VAL A 99 3.95 2.80 10.69
N ASP A 100 5.10 2.64 10.05
CA ASP A 100 5.63 3.61 9.11
C ASP A 100 4.97 3.52 7.74
N LEU A 101 4.78 2.29 7.25
CA LEU A 101 4.24 2.00 5.93
C LEU A 101 3.12 0.95 6.00
N GLY A 102 2.15 1.07 5.08
CA GLY A 102 1.21 0.02 4.72
C GLY A 102 1.52 -0.45 3.30
N MET A 103 1.82 -1.74 3.13
CA MET A 103 2.11 -2.37 1.84
C MET A 103 1.23 -3.61 1.71
N ALA A 104 0.20 -3.50 0.89
CA ALA A 104 -0.85 -4.49 0.72
C ALA A 104 -1.63 -4.26 -0.58
N GLY A 105 -0.91 -4.00 -1.69
CA GLY A 105 -1.54 -3.67 -2.97
C GLY A 105 -2.49 -2.47 -2.89
N LEU A 106 -2.17 -1.46 -2.07
CA LEU A 106 -3.06 -0.35 -1.74
C LEU A 106 -3.33 0.55 -2.94
N SER A 107 -4.58 0.76 -3.29
CA SER A 107 -4.96 1.83 -4.23
C SER A 107 -4.98 3.18 -3.51
N PRO A 108 -4.38 4.24 -4.09
CA PRO A 108 -4.38 5.60 -3.53
C PRO A 108 -5.76 6.24 -3.68
N ASP A 109 -6.67 5.90 -2.77
CA ASP A 109 -8.03 6.40 -2.72
C ASP A 109 -8.08 7.78 -2.05
N PRO A 110 -8.66 8.82 -2.69
CA PRO A 110 -8.85 10.14 -2.09
C PRO A 110 -9.56 10.11 -0.74
N ALA A 111 -10.48 9.16 -0.51
CA ALA A 111 -11.16 9.01 0.78
C ALA A 111 -10.22 8.64 1.94
N ARG A 112 -9.03 8.15 1.64
CA ARG A 112 -8.00 7.77 2.63
C ARG A 112 -6.95 8.85 2.86
N GLU A 113 -6.88 9.89 2.01
CA GLU A 113 -5.85 10.92 2.06
C GLU A 113 -5.84 11.73 3.36
N ASP A 114 -6.97 11.84 4.06
CA ASP A 114 -7.01 12.49 5.38
C ASP A 114 -6.26 11.68 6.47
N ALA A 115 -6.17 10.35 6.28
CA ALA A 115 -5.62 9.42 7.25
C ALA A 115 -4.16 9.02 6.98
N MET A 116 -3.74 9.02 5.71
CA MET A 116 -2.41 8.61 5.27
C MET A 116 -1.97 9.40 4.03
N ASP A 117 -0.68 9.38 3.74
CA ASP A 117 -0.13 9.83 2.47
C ASP A 117 0.13 8.61 1.58
N PHE A 118 0.18 8.81 0.26
CA PHE A 118 0.50 7.75 -0.68
C PHE A 118 1.77 8.06 -1.46
N SER A 119 2.55 7.03 -1.72
CA SER A 119 3.68 7.11 -2.64
C SER A 119 3.24 7.30 -4.10
N ASP A 120 4.20 7.46 -4.98
CA ASP A 120 4.00 7.25 -6.40
C ASP A 120 3.52 5.80 -6.65
N ILE A 121 2.78 5.60 -7.74
CA ILE A 121 2.32 4.28 -8.16
C ILE A 121 3.51 3.41 -8.54
N TYR A 122 3.63 2.23 -7.93
CA TYR A 122 4.69 1.27 -8.23
C TYR A 122 4.23 0.13 -9.16
N TYR A 123 2.91 -0.06 -9.28
CA TYR A 123 2.33 -1.06 -10.18
C TYR A 123 0.99 -0.55 -10.74
N GLU A 124 0.83 -0.61 -12.07
CA GLU A 124 -0.43 -0.32 -12.74
C GLU A 124 -1.29 -1.59 -12.72
N GLY A 125 -2.30 -1.62 -11.87
CA GLY A 125 -3.22 -2.75 -11.67
C GLY A 125 -4.60 -2.45 -12.18
N GLY A 126 -5.50 -3.41 -12.05
CA GLY A 126 -6.90 -3.32 -12.43
C GLY A 126 -7.81 -3.95 -11.38
N GLN A 127 -9.11 -3.83 -11.58
CA GLN A 127 -10.11 -4.51 -10.76
C GLN A 127 -10.93 -5.45 -11.65
N SER A 128 -11.33 -6.59 -11.12
CA SER A 128 -12.05 -7.61 -11.87
C SER A 128 -13.26 -8.11 -11.09
N PHE A 129 -14.30 -8.45 -11.83
CA PHE A 129 -15.39 -9.26 -11.31
C PHE A 129 -15.11 -10.74 -11.59
N VAL A 130 -15.14 -11.56 -10.55
CA VAL A 130 -14.75 -12.97 -10.56
C VAL A 130 -15.91 -13.85 -10.12
N THR A 131 -16.06 -15.01 -10.74
CA THR A 131 -17.02 -16.06 -10.36
C THR A 131 -16.39 -17.44 -10.49
N VAL A 132 -17.18 -18.49 -10.46
CA VAL A 132 -16.77 -19.86 -10.82
C VAL A 132 -17.33 -20.25 -12.18
N LYS A 133 -16.64 -21.13 -12.91
CA LYS A 133 -17.01 -21.56 -14.27
C LYS A 133 -18.46 -22.04 -14.40
N ASP A 134 -18.94 -22.75 -13.40
CA ASP A 134 -20.33 -23.27 -13.38
C ASP A 134 -21.39 -22.16 -13.31
N LYS A 135 -20.98 -20.94 -12.92
CA LYS A 135 -21.87 -19.77 -12.84
C LYS A 135 -21.55 -18.70 -13.89
N ALA A 136 -20.46 -18.84 -14.64
CA ALA A 136 -19.98 -17.80 -15.58
C ALA A 136 -21.02 -17.42 -16.64
N ASP A 137 -21.84 -18.37 -17.11
CA ASP A 137 -22.91 -18.11 -18.06
C ASP A 137 -23.99 -17.15 -17.56
N LYS A 138 -24.07 -16.91 -16.23
CA LYS A 138 -24.99 -15.95 -15.61
C LYS A 138 -24.50 -14.51 -15.68
N PHE A 139 -23.21 -14.33 -15.86
CA PHE A 139 -22.52 -13.05 -15.81
C PHE A 139 -21.82 -12.77 -17.14
N THR A 140 -22.52 -12.16 -18.08
CA THR A 140 -21.93 -11.77 -19.38
C THR A 140 -21.33 -10.36 -19.36
N LYS A 141 -21.71 -9.58 -18.36
CA LYS A 141 -21.24 -8.22 -18.07
C LYS A 141 -21.47 -7.91 -16.59
N LEU A 142 -20.84 -6.86 -16.11
CA LEU A 142 -20.87 -6.47 -14.70
C LEU A 142 -22.29 -6.26 -14.15
N GLU A 143 -23.17 -5.61 -14.94
CA GLU A 143 -24.53 -5.30 -14.50
C GLU A 143 -25.39 -6.56 -14.25
N ASP A 144 -25.02 -7.72 -14.81
CA ASP A 144 -25.74 -8.98 -14.57
C ASP A 144 -25.58 -9.43 -13.11
N ALA A 145 -24.53 -8.96 -12.41
CA ALA A 145 -24.28 -9.25 -11.00
C ALA A 145 -25.19 -8.44 -10.04
N ASN A 146 -25.82 -7.34 -10.54
CA ASN A 146 -26.72 -6.53 -9.73
C ASN A 146 -28.10 -7.19 -9.60
N ASN A 147 -28.20 -8.19 -8.75
CA ASN A 147 -29.42 -8.96 -8.55
C ASN A 147 -29.55 -9.40 -7.09
N LYS A 148 -30.71 -9.15 -6.49
CA LYS A 148 -31.04 -9.45 -5.09
C LYS A 148 -30.89 -10.95 -4.70
N ASP A 149 -30.86 -11.82 -5.67
CA ASP A 149 -30.76 -13.27 -5.47
C ASP A 149 -29.29 -13.74 -5.49
N TYR A 150 -28.31 -12.82 -5.70
CA TYR A 150 -26.88 -13.10 -5.72
C TYR A 150 -26.18 -12.57 -4.49
N SER A 151 -25.19 -13.35 -4.04
CA SER A 151 -24.25 -13.00 -2.97
C SER A 151 -22.93 -12.60 -3.62
N ILE A 152 -22.50 -11.36 -3.40
CA ILE A 152 -21.31 -10.77 -4.01
C ILE A 152 -20.30 -10.40 -2.92
N GLY A 153 -19.08 -10.88 -3.07
CA GLY A 153 -18.01 -10.73 -2.08
C GLY A 153 -17.04 -9.60 -2.39
N ALA A 154 -16.50 -9.01 -1.33
CA ALA A 154 -15.34 -8.14 -1.40
C ALA A 154 -14.57 -8.13 -0.08
N GLN A 155 -13.30 -7.73 -0.09
CA GLN A 155 -12.50 -7.66 1.13
C GLN A 155 -12.90 -6.45 1.97
N THR A 156 -12.98 -6.63 3.29
CA THR A 156 -13.36 -5.59 4.24
C THR A 156 -12.38 -4.41 4.17
N GLY A 157 -12.95 -3.20 4.02
CA GLY A 157 -12.17 -1.95 3.97
C GLY A 157 -11.45 -1.67 2.65
N SER A 158 -11.61 -2.54 1.64
CA SER A 158 -10.99 -2.38 0.33
C SER A 158 -11.83 -1.51 -0.62
N ILE A 159 -11.21 -0.99 -1.67
CA ILE A 159 -11.94 -0.32 -2.77
C ILE A 159 -12.86 -1.29 -3.51
N GLN A 160 -12.55 -2.59 -3.51
CA GLN A 160 -13.40 -3.63 -4.09
C GLN A 160 -14.76 -3.69 -3.39
N LEU A 161 -14.80 -3.41 -2.08
CA LEU A 161 -16.06 -3.34 -1.33
C LEU A 161 -16.89 -2.10 -1.77
N ASP A 162 -16.23 -0.98 -2.01
CA ASP A 162 -16.90 0.23 -2.53
C ASP A 162 -17.42 -0.02 -3.93
N LEU A 163 -16.61 -0.62 -4.81
CA LEU A 163 -17.02 -1.02 -6.16
C LEU A 163 -18.17 -2.02 -6.16
N ALA A 164 -18.21 -2.98 -5.22
CA ALA A 164 -19.33 -3.89 -5.08
C ALA A 164 -20.61 -3.17 -4.70
N ASN A 165 -20.55 -2.26 -3.73
CA ASN A 165 -21.72 -1.44 -3.33
C ASN A 165 -22.22 -0.52 -4.44
N GLU A 166 -21.33 0.03 -5.26
CA GLU A 166 -21.66 0.94 -6.35
C GLU A 166 -22.26 0.21 -7.56
N ASN A 167 -21.65 -0.91 -7.96
CA ASN A 167 -22.01 -1.62 -9.18
C ASN A 167 -23.10 -2.69 -8.97
N THR A 168 -23.26 -3.19 -7.74
CA THR A 168 -24.21 -4.26 -7.43
C THR A 168 -25.08 -3.94 -6.21
N PRO A 169 -25.71 -2.72 -6.13
CA PRO A 169 -26.43 -2.26 -4.95
C PRO A 169 -27.67 -3.09 -4.58
N ASP A 170 -28.22 -3.87 -5.50
CA ASP A 170 -29.36 -4.75 -5.24
C ASP A 170 -28.94 -6.14 -4.75
N ALA A 171 -27.66 -6.52 -4.89
CA ALA A 171 -27.13 -7.82 -4.45
C ALA A 171 -26.92 -7.86 -2.93
N ASP A 172 -26.79 -9.10 -2.38
CA ASP A 172 -26.34 -9.31 -1.00
C ASP A 172 -24.82 -9.17 -0.94
N ILE A 173 -24.32 -8.02 -0.46
CA ILE A 173 -22.89 -7.74 -0.38
C ILE A 173 -22.31 -8.37 0.87
N VAL A 174 -21.38 -9.31 0.71
CA VAL A 174 -20.67 -10.02 1.77
C VAL A 174 -19.24 -9.52 1.89
N SER A 175 -18.95 -8.82 2.98
CA SER A 175 -17.60 -8.34 3.29
C SER A 175 -16.88 -9.36 4.16
N LEU A 176 -15.69 -9.82 3.71
CA LEU A 176 -14.84 -10.74 4.45
C LEU A 176 -13.44 -10.14 4.65
N PRO A 177 -12.78 -10.41 5.80
CA PRO A 177 -11.47 -9.82 6.08
C PRO A 177 -10.36 -10.32 5.15
N LYS A 178 -10.50 -11.54 4.59
CA LYS A 178 -9.48 -12.20 3.78
C LYS A 178 -9.97 -12.57 2.39
N VAL A 179 -9.12 -12.32 1.39
CA VAL A 179 -9.37 -12.74 0.00
C VAL A 179 -9.41 -14.27 -0.10
N THR A 180 -8.57 -14.98 0.66
CA THR A 180 -8.61 -16.46 0.73
C THR A 180 -9.98 -16.99 1.15
N ASP A 181 -10.69 -16.31 2.05
CA ASP A 181 -12.03 -16.70 2.47
C ASP A 181 -13.05 -16.43 1.36
N ILE A 182 -12.94 -15.28 0.67
CA ILE A 182 -13.77 -14.95 -0.50
C ILE A 182 -13.63 -16.03 -1.58
N ILE A 183 -12.41 -16.41 -1.93
CA ILE A 183 -12.13 -17.49 -2.90
C ILE A 183 -12.75 -18.81 -2.44
N THR A 184 -12.64 -19.13 -1.15
CA THR A 184 -13.24 -20.35 -0.59
C THR A 184 -14.76 -20.34 -0.69
N GLU A 185 -15.41 -19.22 -0.39
CA GLU A 185 -16.87 -19.07 -0.49
C GLU A 185 -17.35 -19.17 -1.95
N LEU A 186 -16.59 -18.61 -2.92
CA LEU A 186 -16.84 -18.78 -4.37
C LEU A 186 -16.76 -20.24 -4.78
N LEU A 187 -15.66 -20.93 -4.47
CA LEU A 187 -15.40 -22.31 -4.86
C LEU A 187 -16.39 -23.31 -4.22
N THR A 188 -16.88 -22.99 -3.02
CA THR A 188 -17.89 -23.82 -2.33
C THR A 188 -19.34 -23.47 -2.71
N GLY A 189 -19.54 -22.48 -3.60
CA GLY A 189 -20.84 -22.09 -4.12
C GLY A 189 -21.71 -21.27 -3.17
N LYS A 190 -21.18 -20.81 -2.04
CA LYS A 190 -21.88 -19.96 -1.08
C LYS A 190 -21.95 -18.50 -1.52
N MET A 191 -21.06 -18.11 -2.45
CA MET A 191 -20.98 -16.79 -3.05
C MET A 191 -21.15 -16.93 -4.56
N ASP A 192 -21.78 -15.96 -5.22
CA ASP A 192 -22.04 -16.02 -6.66
C ASP A 192 -20.98 -15.30 -7.48
N GLY A 193 -20.40 -14.24 -6.94
CA GLY A 193 -19.32 -13.47 -7.55
C GLY A 193 -18.55 -12.68 -6.52
N ALA A 194 -17.43 -12.07 -6.91
CA ALA A 194 -16.64 -11.21 -6.07
C ALA A 194 -15.89 -10.15 -6.87
N PHE A 195 -15.60 -9.02 -6.24
CA PHE A 195 -14.69 -8.01 -6.74
C PHE A 195 -13.30 -8.26 -6.16
N ILE A 196 -12.30 -8.42 -7.03
CA ILE A 196 -10.91 -8.74 -6.66
C ILE A 196 -9.98 -7.95 -7.58
N GLU A 197 -8.83 -7.51 -7.08
CA GLU A 197 -7.76 -6.93 -7.89
C GLU A 197 -7.33 -7.93 -8.98
N THR A 198 -7.08 -7.44 -10.20
CA THR A 198 -6.91 -8.29 -11.38
C THR A 198 -5.72 -9.24 -11.28
N ALA A 199 -4.54 -8.77 -10.87
CA ALA A 199 -3.37 -9.64 -10.75
C ALA A 199 -3.54 -10.69 -9.64
N VAL A 200 -4.28 -10.34 -8.59
CA VAL A 200 -4.65 -11.27 -7.51
C VAL A 200 -5.63 -12.33 -8.01
N ALA A 201 -6.67 -11.91 -8.75
CA ALA A 201 -7.63 -12.84 -9.37
C ALA A 201 -6.90 -13.82 -10.31
N GLU A 202 -6.00 -13.34 -11.16
CA GLU A 202 -5.17 -14.16 -12.05
C GLU A 202 -4.26 -15.14 -11.28
N SER A 203 -3.69 -14.68 -10.15
CA SER A 203 -2.85 -15.52 -9.30
C SER A 203 -3.66 -16.65 -8.67
N TYR A 204 -4.86 -16.36 -8.17
CA TYR A 204 -5.76 -17.40 -7.64
C TYR A 204 -6.25 -18.34 -8.72
N GLN A 205 -6.60 -17.84 -9.92
CA GLN A 205 -7.06 -18.67 -11.04
C GLN A 205 -6.00 -19.71 -11.48
N LYS A 206 -4.70 -19.39 -11.40
CA LYS A 206 -3.62 -20.36 -11.68
C LYS A 206 -3.64 -21.55 -10.73
N ASN A 207 -4.01 -21.35 -9.47
CA ASN A 207 -4.08 -22.37 -8.44
C ASN A 207 -5.46 -23.06 -8.36
N TYR A 208 -6.50 -22.31 -8.72
CA TYR A 208 -7.90 -22.74 -8.71
C TYR A 208 -8.52 -22.56 -10.10
N PRO A 209 -8.31 -23.51 -11.03
CA PRO A 209 -8.76 -23.38 -12.42
C PRO A 209 -10.29 -23.27 -12.60
N ASP A 210 -11.06 -23.52 -11.55
CA ASP A 210 -12.52 -23.36 -11.57
C ASP A 210 -12.96 -21.91 -11.39
N LEU A 211 -12.05 -21.00 -10.99
CA LEU A 211 -12.32 -19.57 -10.99
C LEU A 211 -12.37 -19.04 -12.42
N GLU A 212 -13.23 -18.04 -12.65
CA GLU A 212 -13.39 -17.35 -13.92
C GLU A 212 -13.40 -15.85 -13.70
N ILE A 213 -12.52 -15.14 -14.39
CA ILE A 213 -12.52 -13.67 -14.47
C ILE A 213 -13.51 -13.31 -15.55
N VAL A 214 -14.61 -12.64 -15.16
CA VAL A 214 -15.72 -12.33 -16.08
C VAL A 214 -15.45 -11.09 -16.89
N CYS A 215 -15.06 -9.99 -16.22
CA CYS A 215 -14.82 -8.71 -16.84
C CYS A 215 -13.96 -7.82 -15.93
N ASP A 216 -13.35 -6.82 -16.55
CA ASP A 216 -12.71 -5.71 -15.87
C ASP A 216 -13.78 -4.80 -15.25
N VAL A 217 -13.45 -4.24 -14.08
CA VAL A 217 -14.29 -3.27 -13.35
C VAL A 217 -13.62 -1.91 -13.44
N PRO A 218 -14.24 -0.92 -14.11
CA PRO A 218 -13.71 0.43 -14.15
C PRO A 218 -13.67 1.06 -12.76
N TYR A 219 -12.61 1.82 -12.45
CA TYR A 219 -12.46 2.60 -11.22
C TYR A 219 -11.58 3.83 -11.46
N ASP A 220 -11.72 4.85 -10.59
CA ASP A 220 -11.11 6.16 -10.84
C ASP A 220 -9.62 6.23 -10.49
N THR A 221 -9.14 5.35 -9.62
CA THR A 221 -7.76 5.37 -9.12
C THR A 221 -7.02 4.11 -9.53
N GLU A 222 -6.30 4.18 -10.62
CA GLU A 222 -5.58 3.05 -11.19
C GLU A 222 -4.24 2.82 -10.46
N GLY A 223 -3.96 1.54 -10.11
CA GLY A 223 -2.67 1.09 -9.63
C GLY A 223 -2.54 0.95 -8.11
N SER A 224 -1.34 0.49 -7.73
CA SER A 224 -0.95 0.25 -6.34
C SER A 224 0.13 1.22 -5.90
N ALA A 225 -0.01 1.76 -4.69
CA ALA A 225 0.91 2.68 -4.04
C ALA A 225 1.20 2.22 -2.60
N ILE A 226 2.25 2.74 -2.01
CA ILE A 226 2.59 2.49 -0.60
C ILE A 226 1.88 3.53 0.25
N GLY A 227 1.11 3.09 1.25
CA GLY A 227 0.59 3.97 2.28
C GLY A 227 1.70 4.39 3.24
N VAL A 228 1.80 5.69 3.50
CA VAL A 228 2.80 6.28 4.39
C VAL A 228 2.10 6.97 5.56
N ALA A 229 2.60 6.84 6.77
CA ALA A 229 2.04 7.51 7.94
C ALA A 229 1.91 9.01 7.70
N LYS A 230 0.68 9.55 7.89
CA LYS A 230 0.30 10.92 7.50
C LYS A 230 1.25 11.99 8.02
N GLY A 231 1.75 12.82 7.09
CA GLY A 231 2.60 13.97 7.39
C GLY A 231 4.09 13.63 7.55
N ASN A 232 4.52 12.40 7.26
CA ASN A 232 5.94 12.03 7.24
C ASN A 232 6.54 12.27 5.84
N GLU A 233 6.70 13.56 5.47
CA GLU A 233 7.17 13.99 4.15
C GLU A 233 8.57 13.45 3.83
N ALA A 234 9.45 13.35 4.83
CA ALA A 234 10.81 12.84 4.63
C ALA A 234 10.79 11.33 4.27
N LEU A 235 9.93 10.54 4.94
CA LEU A 235 9.75 9.13 4.62
C LEU A 235 9.10 8.96 3.24
N LEU A 236 8.04 9.71 2.94
CA LEU A 236 7.36 9.67 1.64
C LEU A 236 8.34 9.95 0.49
N LYS A 237 9.18 10.98 0.64
CA LYS A 237 10.21 11.32 -0.33
C LYS A 237 11.21 10.16 -0.52
N ALA A 238 11.70 9.56 0.58
CA ALA A 238 12.64 8.45 0.52
C ALA A 238 12.03 7.20 -0.14
N VAL A 239 10.75 6.93 0.11
CA VAL A 239 9.98 5.86 -0.54
C VAL A 239 9.87 6.11 -2.05
N ASN A 240 9.49 7.33 -2.47
CA ASN A 240 9.37 7.67 -3.90
C ASN A 240 10.72 7.62 -4.62
N GLU A 241 11.81 8.05 -3.98
CA GLU A 241 13.16 7.90 -4.52
C GLU A 241 13.55 6.41 -4.69
N ALA A 242 13.05 5.53 -3.82
CA ALA A 242 13.31 4.10 -3.95
C ALA A 242 12.47 3.46 -5.07
N ILE A 243 11.23 3.90 -5.27
CA ILE A 243 10.35 3.42 -6.36
C ILE A 243 10.90 3.86 -7.73
N ALA A 244 11.50 5.04 -7.82
CA ALA A 244 12.00 5.61 -9.07
C ALA A 244 13.31 4.97 -9.58
N ASP A 245 14.05 4.19 -8.77
CA ASP A 245 15.33 3.53 -9.11
C ASP A 245 15.15 2.17 -9.77
#